data_5a093e0313513bf4785cd6d713809c0c
#
_entry.id   5a093e0313513bf4785cd6d713809c0c
#
_cell.length_a   1.000
_cell.length_b   1.000
_cell.length_c   1.000
_cell.angle_alpha   90.00
_cell.angle_beta   90.00
_cell.angle_gamma   90.00
#
_symmetry.space_group_name_H-M   'P 1'
#
loop_
_entity.id
_entity.type
_entity.pdbx_description
1 polymer ?
#
loop_
_entity_poly.entity_id
_entity_poly.type
_entity_poly.pdbx_seq_one_letter_code
_entity_poly.pdbx_strand_id
1 'polypeptide(L)'
;MFLTGEQEINDTCDRLEEEAQSFPADKQKLLVLPLYSALSPDQQQAVFEPAPENTRKVVVATNIAETSITINGVVYVIDPGFSKQKVYNPRIRVESLLVTPISKASARQRAGRAGRTRPGKCFRLYTEESFNTQLLVVAVS
;
A
#
# COMPACT_ATOMS: atom_id res chain seq x y z
N MET A 1 0.99 0.31 3.89
CA MET A 1 -0.04 1.22 3.36
C MET A 1 -0.04 1.16 1.84
N PHE A 2 -1.19 0.97 1.24
CA PHE A 2 -1.34 0.88 -0.23
C PHE A 2 -1.81 2.20 -0.82
N LEU A 3 -1.08 2.73 -1.79
CA LEU A 3 -1.44 3.96 -2.50
C LEU A 3 -1.42 3.72 -4.01
N THR A 4 -1.79 4.74 -4.78
CA THR A 4 -2.09 4.58 -6.21
C THR A 4 -0.93 4.87 -7.14
N GLY A 5 0.08 5.61 -6.71
CA GLY A 5 1.21 5.95 -7.57
C GLY A 5 2.38 6.59 -6.83
N GLU A 6 3.44 6.80 -7.58
CA GLU A 6 4.72 7.31 -7.08
C GLU A 6 4.60 8.66 -6.37
N GLN A 7 3.87 9.60 -6.97
CA GLN A 7 3.71 10.93 -6.41
C GLN A 7 2.99 10.88 -5.05
N GLU A 8 1.91 10.13 -4.98
CA GLU A 8 1.13 9.96 -3.76
C GLU A 8 1.93 9.28 -2.67
N ILE A 9 2.78 8.32 -3.05
CA ILE A 9 3.68 7.62 -2.13
C ILE A 9 4.71 8.59 -1.57
N ASN A 10 5.39 9.35 -2.42
CA ASN A 10 6.42 10.28 -1.98
C ASN A 10 5.84 11.38 -1.09
N ASP A 11 4.71 11.93 -1.46
CA ASP A 11 4.02 12.95 -0.64
C ASP A 11 3.62 12.41 0.73
N THR A 12 3.12 11.19 0.77
CA THR A 12 2.72 10.53 2.03
C THR A 12 3.94 10.21 2.89
N CYS A 13 5.03 9.73 2.30
CA CYS A 13 6.28 9.49 3.03
C CYS A 13 6.80 10.76 3.69
N ASP A 14 6.83 11.86 2.95
CA ASP A 14 7.29 13.15 3.47
C ASP A 14 6.40 13.62 4.64
N ARG A 15 5.09 13.47 4.50
CA ARG A 15 4.15 13.86 5.55
C ARG A 15 4.27 12.98 6.80
N LEU A 16 4.46 11.69 6.63
CA LEU A 16 4.67 10.78 7.77
C LEU A 16 5.98 11.09 8.50
N GLU A 17 7.03 11.42 7.78
CA GLU A 17 8.30 11.83 8.37
C GLU A 17 8.17 13.14 9.17
N GLU A 18 7.44 14.12 8.65
CA GLU A 18 7.14 15.37 9.37
C GLU A 18 6.36 15.10 10.65
N GLU A 19 5.32 14.30 10.59
CA GLU A 19 4.52 13.93 11.77
C GLU A 19 5.36 13.17 12.81
N ALA A 20 6.26 12.31 12.35
CA ALA A 20 7.13 11.54 13.24
C ALA A 20 8.10 12.42 14.03
N GLN A 21 8.50 13.58 13.50
CA GLN A 21 9.37 14.53 14.20
C GLN A 21 8.72 15.12 15.44
N SER A 22 7.39 15.16 15.50
CA SER A 22 6.65 15.67 16.65
C SER A 22 6.44 14.62 17.74
N PHE A 23 6.86 13.37 17.51
CA PHE A 23 6.68 12.31 18.48
C PHE A 23 7.61 12.52 19.69
N PRO A 24 7.14 12.24 20.92
CA PRO A 24 7.99 12.27 22.11
C PRO A 24 9.19 11.34 21.98
N ALA A 25 10.31 11.71 22.61
CA ALA A 25 11.56 10.94 22.53
C ALA A 25 11.45 9.52 23.13
N ASP A 26 10.48 9.28 24.01
CA ASP A 26 10.22 7.98 24.63
C ASP A 26 9.37 7.05 23.74
N LYS A 27 8.85 7.54 22.62
CA LYS A 27 8.10 6.72 21.67
C LYS A 27 8.99 6.10 20.62
N GLN A 28 8.50 5.02 19.98
CA GLN A 28 9.20 4.39 18.88
C GLN A 28 9.43 5.40 17.75
N LYS A 29 10.61 5.31 17.14
CA LYS A 29 10.91 6.04 15.91
C LYS A 29 10.14 5.44 14.75
N LEU A 30 9.90 6.23 13.72
CA LEU A 30 9.23 5.79 12.52
C LEU A 30 10.24 5.76 11.37
N LEU A 31 10.35 4.61 10.72
CA LEU A 31 11.13 4.44 9.49
C LEU A 31 10.14 4.31 8.34
N VAL A 32 10.07 5.31 7.47
CA VAL A 32 9.12 5.35 6.35
C VAL A 32 9.86 5.02 5.06
N LEU A 33 9.42 3.99 4.37
CA LEU A 33 10.04 3.49 3.14
C LEU A 33 9.02 3.47 1.99
N PRO A 34 9.36 4.06 0.84
CA PRO A 34 8.53 3.95 -0.36
C PRO A 34 8.77 2.61 -1.06
N LEU A 35 7.77 2.11 -1.77
CA LEU A 35 7.89 0.92 -2.61
C LEU A 35 7.03 1.04 -3.86
N TYR A 36 7.66 1.22 -5.01
CA TYR A 36 7.03 1.21 -6.32
C TYR A 36 8.02 0.73 -7.38
N SER A 37 7.52 0.30 -8.52
CA SER A 37 8.33 -0.41 -9.52
C SER A 37 9.49 0.41 -10.12
N ALA A 38 9.36 1.74 -10.16
CA ALA A 38 10.38 2.62 -10.72
C ALA A 38 11.57 2.90 -9.78
N LEU A 39 11.49 2.46 -8.51
CA LEU A 39 12.63 2.57 -7.59
C LEU A 39 13.81 1.72 -8.06
N SER A 40 15.03 2.17 -7.73
CA SER A 40 16.22 1.37 -7.95
C SER A 40 16.18 0.07 -7.13
N PRO A 41 16.89 -0.99 -7.56
CA PRO A 41 16.95 -2.25 -6.80
C PRO A 41 17.42 -2.06 -5.35
N ASP A 42 18.39 -1.18 -5.11
CA ASP A 42 18.88 -0.90 -3.76
C ASP A 42 17.79 -0.28 -2.87
N GLN A 43 17.02 0.65 -3.42
CA GLN A 43 15.90 1.27 -2.69
C GLN A 43 14.78 0.26 -2.43
N GLN A 44 14.50 -0.62 -3.38
CA GLN A 44 13.52 -1.69 -3.17
C GLN A 44 13.99 -2.69 -2.11
N GLN A 45 15.29 -2.99 -2.08
CA GLN A 45 15.87 -3.91 -1.11
C GLN A 45 15.70 -3.44 0.33
N ALA A 46 15.68 -2.14 0.58
CA ALA A 46 15.55 -1.57 1.91
C ALA A 46 14.28 -2.02 2.64
N VAL A 47 13.20 -2.32 1.91
CA VAL A 47 11.94 -2.77 2.51
C VAL A 47 12.02 -4.17 3.11
N PHE A 48 13.00 -4.97 2.69
CA PHE A 48 13.18 -6.34 3.19
C PHE A 48 14.07 -6.39 4.42
N GLU A 49 14.78 -5.32 4.75
CA GLU A 49 15.65 -5.27 5.91
C GLU A 49 14.84 -5.15 7.20
N PRO A 50 15.26 -5.81 8.29
CA PRO A 50 14.61 -5.66 9.58
C PRO A 50 14.65 -4.21 10.06
N ALA A 51 13.61 -3.77 10.75
CA ALA A 51 13.62 -2.45 11.37
C ALA A 51 14.66 -2.40 12.52
N PRO A 52 15.37 -1.27 12.69
CA PRO A 52 16.23 -1.08 13.86
C PRO A 52 15.44 -1.20 15.17
N GLU A 53 16.16 -1.43 16.27
CA GLU A 53 15.53 -1.47 17.59
C GLU A 53 14.74 -0.20 17.89
N ASN A 54 13.62 -0.37 18.56
CA ASN A 54 12.71 0.71 18.95
C ASN A 54 12.25 1.56 17.75
N THR A 55 12.13 0.93 16.58
CA THR A 55 11.71 1.58 15.35
C THR A 55 10.56 0.81 14.72
N ARG A 56 9.52 1.52 14.32
CA ARG A 56 8.41 0.97 13.55
C ARG A 56 8.62 1.28 12.07
N LYS A 57 8.66 0.24 11.27
CA LYS A 57 8.78 0.38 9.81
C LYS A 57 7.39 0.53 9.18
N VAL A 58 7.24 1.54 8.33
CA VAL A 58 6.05 1.76 7.52
C VAL A 58 6.46 1.72 6.06
N VAL A 59 5.93 0.77 5.32
CA VAL A 59 6.13 0.68 3.86
C VAL A 59 4.91 1.27 3.16
N VAL A 60 5.14 2.29 2.35
CA VAL A 60 4.11 2.96 1.56
C VAL A 60 4.28 2.50 0.12
N ALA A 61 3.34 1.71 -0.38
CA ALA A 61 3.52 0.94 -1.61
C ALA A 61 2.35 1.09 -2.58
N THR A 62 2.62 0.83 -3.86
CA THR A 62 1.58 0.54 -4.84
C THR A 62 1.10 -0.92 -4.69
N ASN A 63 0.24 -1.36 -5.59
CA ASN A 63 -0.28 -2.73 -5.61
C ASN A 63 0.78 -3.81 -5.87
N ILE A 64 2.04 -3.46 -6.17
CA ILE A 64 3.10 -4.46 -6.27
C ILE A 64 3.30 -5.26 -4.98
N ALA A 65 2.97 -4.68 -3.83
CA ALA A 65 3.04 -5.35 -2.55
C ALA A 65 1.85 -6.28 -2.27
N GLU A 66 0.85 -6.34 -3.15
CA GLU A 66 -0.25 -7.30 -3.03
C GLU A 66 0.23 -8.73 -3.29
N THR A 67 0.93 -8.93 -4.40
CA THR A 67 1.32 -10.25 -4.91
C THR A 67 2.76 -10.36 -5.34
N SER A 68 3.31 -9.35 -6.02
CA SER A 68 4.63 -9.43 -6.67
C SER A 68 5.79 -9.40 -5.69
N ILE A 69 5.63 -8.68 -4.59
CA ILE A 69 6.65 -8.53 -3.55
C ILE A 69 6.04 -8.93 -2.21
N THR A 70 6.72 -9.84 -1.52
CA THR A 70 6.31 -10.27 -0.17
C THR A 70 7.25 -9.68 0.87
N ILE A 71 6.68 -8.90 1.78
CA ILE A 71 7.42 -8.30 2.89
C ILE A 71 7.08 -9.09 4.16
N ASN A 72 8.08 -9.69 4.77
CA ASN A 72 7.90 -10.46 6.01
C ASN A 72 7.71 -9.52 7.21
N GLY A 73 6.95 -10.00 8.20
CA GLY A 73 6.77 -9.29 9.46
C GLY A 73 5.73 -8.17 9.43
N VAL A 74 4.95 -8.05 8.36
CA VAL A 74 3.84 -7.10 8.29
C VAL A 74 2.74 -7.54 9.25
N VAL A 75 2.37 -6.64 10.17
CA VAL A 75 1.32 -6.88 11.17
C VAL A 75 0.09 -6.05 10.86
N TYR A 76 0.29 -4.85 10.34
CA TYR A 76 -0.81 -3.94 10.03
C TYR A 76 -0.80 -3.58 8.55
N VAL A 77 -1.99 -3.63 7.95
CA VAL A 77 -2.23 -3.16 6.58
C VAL A 77 -3.20 -1.99 6.63
N ILE A 78 -2.90 -0.92 5.90
CA ILE A 78 -3.80 0.20 5.70
C ILE A 78 -4.16 0.21 4.23
N ASP A 79 -5.46 0.05 3.93
CA ASP A 79 -5.97 -0.12 2.58
C ASP A 79 -7.04 0.93 2.26
N PRO A 80 -6.70 1.99 1.52
CA PRO A 80 -7.67 2.98 1.06
C PRO A 80 -8.66 2.46 0.00
N GLY A 81 -8.35 1.34 -0.66
CA GLY A 81 -9.28 0.69 -1.58
C GLY A 81 -9.19 1.15 -3.04
N PHE A 82 -8.09 1.77 -3.44
CA PHE A 82 -7.91 2.27 -4.80
C PHE A 82 -6.61 1.77 -5.43
N SER A 83 -6.60 1.69 -6.76
CA SER A 83 -5.40 1.45 -7.56
C SER A 83 -5.49 2.19 -8.89
N LYS A 84 -4.33 2.45 -9.53
CA LYS A 84 -4.30 2.92 -10.91
C LYS A 84 -4.42 1.72 -11.84
N GLN A 85 -5.31 1.81 -12.81
CA GLN A 85 -5.53 0.78 -13.81
C GLN A 85 -5.55 1.38 -15.20
N LYS A 86 -5.04 0.63 -16.16
CA LYS A 86 -5.17 0.98 -17.57
C LYS A 86 -6.61 0.73 -18.01
N VAL A 87 -7.25 1.77 -18.53
CA VAL A 87 -8.59 1.70 -19.07
C VAL A 87 -8.52 2.09 -20.55
N TYR A 88 -8.97 1.21 -21.41
CA TYR A 88 -9.03 1.46 -22.85
C TYR A 88 -10.42 1.95 -23.25
N ASN A 89 -10.45 3.11 -23.92
CA ASN A 89 -11.69 3.61 -24.50
C ASN A 89 -11.73 3.29 -26.00
N PRO A 90 -12.54 2.31 -26.43
CA PRO A 90 -12.57 1.90 -27.84
C PRO A 90 -13.14 2.98 -28.79
N ARG A 91 -13.90 3.93 -28.27
CA ARG A 91 -14.47 5.01 -29.08
C ARG A 91 -13.43 5.97 -29.60
N ILE A 92 -12.45 6.29 -28.77
CA ILE A 92 -11.37 7.24 -29.09
C ILE A 92 -10.02 6.56 -29.25
N ARG A 93 -9.95 5.25 -29.08
CA ARG A 93 -8.72 4.41 -29.18
C ARG A 93 -7.58 4.93 -28.30
N VAL A 94 -7.90 5.38 -27.09
CA VAL A 94 -6.92 5.88 -26.13
C VAL A 94 -6.89 5.01 -24.90
N GLU A 95 -5.68 4.63 -24.45
CA GLU A 95 -5.46 4.07 -23.12
C GLU A 95 -5.27 5.20 -22.12
N SER A 96 -5.90 5.08 -20.96
CA SER A 96 -5.74 6.02 -19.85
C SER A 96 -5.43 5.26 -18.58
N LEU A 97 -4.64 5.88 -17.68
CA LEU A 97 -4.45 5.39 -16.33
C LEU A 97 -5.45 6.11 -15.42
N LEU A 98 -6.37 5.34 -14.84
CA LEU A 98 -7.40 5.87 -13.95
C LEU A 98 -7.26 5.27 -12.56
N VAL A 99 -7.52 6.10 -11.55
CA VAL A 99 -7.68 5.62 -10.16
C VAL A 99 -9.08 5.05 -10.03
N THR A 100 -9.15 3.77 -9.70
CA THR A 100 -10.41 3.03 -9.59
C THR A 100 -10.46 2.29 -8.26
N PRO A 101 -11.67 1.95 -7.75
CA PRO A 101 -11.79 1.01 -6.64
C PRO A 101 -11.13 -0.33 -6.99
N ILE A 102 -10.49 -0.95 -6.01
CA ILE A 102 -9.91 -2.28 -6.18
C ILE A 102 -11.01 -3.34 -6.21
N SER A 103 -10.67 -4.53 -6.71
CA SER A 103 -11.57 -5.69 -6.61
C SER A 103 -11.62 -6.24 -5.18
N LYS A 104 -12.64 -7.05 -4.88
CA LYS A 104 -12.69 -7.79 -3.62
C LYS A 104 -11.51 -8.75 -3.47
N ALA A 105 -11.06 -9.35 -4.56
CA ALA A 105 -9.88 -10.21 -4.56
C ALA A 105 -8.63 -9.42 -4.15
N SER A 106 -8.40 -8.24 -4.72
CA SER A 106 -7.30 -7.36 -4.33
C SER A 106 -7.40 -6.94 -2.87
N ALA A 107 -8.60 -6.59 -2.39
CA ALA A 107 -8.81 -6.23 -0.99
C ALA A 107 -8.40 -7.37 -0.05
N ARG A 108 -8.74 -8.61 -0.39
CA ARG A 108 -8.33 -9.79 0.39
C ARG A 108 -6.83 -10.04 0.31
N GLN A 109 -6.21 -9.86 -0.85
CA GLN A 109 -4.76 -9.99 -1.00
C GLN A 109 -4.01 -8.95 -0.17
N ARG A 110 -4.49 -7.70 -0.17
CA ARG A 110 -3.91 -6.63 0.67
C ARG A 110 -4.02 -6.99 2.15
N ALA A 111 -5.20 -7.40 2.60
CA ALA A 111 -5.40 -7.84 3.98
C ALA A 111 -4.54 -9.05 4.34
N GLY A 112 -4.35 -9.98 3.39
CA GLY A 112 -3.53 -11.17 3.58
C GLY A 112 -2.05 -10.90 3.76
N ARG A 113 -1.56 -9.69 3.51
CA ARG A 113 -0.18 -9.33 3.81
C ARG A 113 0.06 -9.19 5.32
N ALA A 114 -0.96 -8.84 6.09
CA ALA A 114 -0.89 -8.89 7.54
C ALA A 114 -1.11 -10.33 8.02
N GLY A 115 -0.49 -10.68 9.13
CA GLY A 115 -0.76 -11.97 9.78
C GLY A 115 -0.04 -13.18 9.20
N ARG A 116 0.97 -13.00 8.34
CA ARG A 116 1.73 -14.13 7.78
C ARG A 116 2.66 -14.77 8.81
N THR A 117 3.30 -13.96 9.64
CA THR A 117 4.27 -14.42 10.65
C THR A 117 3.71 -14.38 12.07
N ARG A 118 2.70 -13.56 12.29
CA ARG A 118 1.97 -13.41 13.54
C ARG A 118 0.61 -12.78 13.29
N PRO A 119 -0.35 -12.86 14.22
CA PRO A 119 -1.67 -12.23 14.04
C PRO A 119 -1.54 -10.75 13.73
N GLY A 120 -2.33 -10.28 12.77
CA GLY A 120 -2.32 -8.90 12.31
C GLY A 120 -3.71 -8.35 12.06
N LYS A 121 -3.77 -7.08 11.64
CA LYS A 121 -5.01 -6.38 11.33
C LYS A 121 -4.90 -5.63 10.02
N CYS A 122 -6.01 -5.56 9.29
CA CYS A 122 -6.17 -4.72 8.13
C CYS A 122 -7.17 -3.61 8.42
N PHE A 123 -6.73 -2.37 8.21
CA PHE A 123 -7.57 -1.19 8.35
C PHE A 123 -8.01 -0.74 6.97
N ARG A 124 -9.23 -1.05 6.59
CA ARG A 124 -9.85 -0.59 5.35
C ARG A 124 -10.45 0.80 5.57
N LEU A 125 -10.06 1.75 4.73
CA LEU A 125 -10.53 3.14 4.82
C LEU A 125 -11.80 3.36 3.99
N TYR A 126 -12.65 2.36 3.95
CA TYR A 126 -13.96 2.38 3.28
C TYR A 126 -14.91 1.47 4.04
N THR A 127 -16.20 1.66 3.82
CA THR A 127 -17.24 0.96 4.56
C THR A 127 -17.42 -0.48 4.08
N GLU A 128 -17.96 -1.34 4.93
CA GLU A 128 -18.35 -2.70 4.56
C GLU A 128 -19.42 -2.69 3.45
N GLU A 129 -20.32 -1.73 3.49
CA GLU A 129 -21.31 -1.53 2.42
C GLU A 129 -20.64 -1.25 1.08
N SER A 130 -19.63 -0.35 1.04
CA SER A 130 -18.85 -0.09 -0.17
C SER A 130 -18.13 -1.35 -0.66
N PHE A 131 -17.57 -2.15 0.24
CA PHE A 131 -16.94 -3.42 -0.10
C PHE A 131 -17.93 -4.37 -0.79
N ASN A 132 -19.13 -4.48 -0.27
CA ASN A 132 -20.12 -5.42 -0.79
C ASN A 132 -20.81 -4.95 -2.07
N THR A 133 -20.97 -3.65 -2.27
CA THR A 133 -21.77 -3.09 -3.36
C THR A 133 -20.96 -2.44 -4.48
N GLN A 134 -19.79 -1.89 -4.18
CA GLN A 134 -19.00 -1.11 -5.15
C GLN A 134 -17.78 -1.85 -5.68
N LEU A 135 -17.25 -2.83 -4.95
CA LEU A 135 -16.08 -3.57 -5.39
C LEU A 135 -16.48 -4.77 -6.24
N LEU A 136 -15.79 -4.94 -7.36
CA LEU A 136 -15.94 -6.11 -8.20
C LEU A 136 -15.35 -7.34 -7.51
N VAL A 137 -15.87 -8.52 -7.82
CA VAL A 137 -15.32 -9.79 -7.29
C VAL A 137 -13.89 -10.00 -7.79
N VAL A 138 -13.65 -9.75 -9.07
CA VAL A 138 -12.34 -9.85 -9.72
C VAL A 138 -12.16 -8.63 -10.61
N ALA A 139 -10.92 -8.12 -10.71
CA ALA A 139 -10.63 -7.03 -11.62
C ALA A 139 -10.87 -7.45 -13.08
N VAL A 140 -11.53 -6.60 -13.83
CA VAL A 140 -11.70 -6.79 -15.26
C VAL A 140 -10.53 -6.13 -15.97
N SER A 141 -9.74 -6.95 -16.63
CA SER A 141 -8.59 -6.48 -17.41
C SER A 141 -8.99 -6.11 -18.85
#